data_c3815e52178d2ab784d2a8d535ee72b7
#
_entry.id   c3815e52178d2ab784d2a8d535ee72b7
#
_cell.length_a   1.000
_cell.length_b   1.000
_cell.length_c   1.000
_cell.angle_alpha   90.00
_cell.angle_beta   90.00
_cell.angle_gamma   90.00
#
_symmetry.space_group_name_H-M   'P 1'
#
loop_
_entity.id
_entity.type
_entity.pdbx_description
1 polymer ?
#
loop_
_entity_poly.entity_id
_entity_poly.type
_entity_poly.pdbx_seq_one_letter_code
_entity_poly.pdbx_strand_id
1 'polypeptide(L)'
;ELGRALGIENPRKLNPWNLEETERVIKEELDKDEPSLIISEGPCVLLRRAFKKYNKPLQVDSTKCIGCKTCVNLGCPAISYQLVEGEMAMTADGKKRKGIAFIESSLCPGCHLCYQVCKFEAIKSQEEKPIFGFETA
;
A
#
# COMPACT_ATOMS: atom_id res chain seq x y z
N GLU A 1 -6.31 27.84 -4.35
CA GLU A 1 -6.58 29.27 -4.09
C GLU A 1 -6.39 29.64 -2.60
N LEU A 2 -7.03 28.92 -1.65
CA LEU A 2 -6.93 29.23 -0.22
C LEU A 2 -5.48 29.21 0.32
N GLY A 3 -4.68 28.21 -0.04
CA GLY A 3 -3.29 28.09 0.37
C GLY A 3 -2.45 29.30 -0.08
N ARG A 4 -2.66 29.76 -1.31
CA ARG A 4 -1.97 30.96 -1.82
C ARG A 4 -2.41 32.24 -1.08
N ALA A 5 -3.69 32.35 -0.74
CA ALA A 5 -4.20 33.46 0.06
C ALA A 5 -3.59 33.51 1.47
N LEU A 6 -3.12 32.38 1.99
CA LEU A 6 -2.40 32.25 3.26
C LEU A 6 -0.87 32.38 3.12
N GLY A 7 -0.38 32.77 1.94
CA GLY A 7 1.04 32.98 1.69
C GLY A 7 1.83 31.74 1.29
N ILE A 8 1.15 30.60 1.05
CA ILE A 8 1.80 29.37 0.57
C ILE A 8 1.78 29.37 -0.97
N GLU A 9 2.88 29.77 -1.60
CA GLU A 9 2.93 29.95 -3.05
C GLU A 9 2.82 28.65 -3.85
N ASN A 10 3.41 27.56 -3.31
CA ASN A 10 3.57 26.30 -4.03
C ASN A 10 2.94 25.11 -3.30
N PRO A 11 1.60 25.02 -3.19
CA PRO A 11 0.95 23.85 -2.63
C PRO A 11 1.23 22.61 -3.51
N ARG A 12 1.66 21.52 -2.89
CA ARG A 12 1.96 20.25 -3.57
C ARG A 12 0.73 19.35 -3.55
N LYS A 13 0.42 18.75 -4.70
CA LYS A 13 -0.56 17.66 -4.78
C LYS A 13 0.15 16.33 -4.84
N LEU A 14 -0.39 15.31 -4.18
CA LEU A 14 0.09 13.94 -4.25
C LEU A 14 -1.05 12.93 -4.29
N ASN A 15 -0.74 11.76 -4.82
CA ASN A 15 -1.62 10.62 -4.80
C ASN A 15 -1.27 9.72 -3.60
N PRO A 16 -2.15 9.59 -2.57
CA PRO A 16 -1.86 8.81 -1.36
C PRO A 16 -1.68 7.29 -1.61
N TRP A 17 -2.09 6.82 -2.77
CA TRP A 17 -1.94 5.42 -3.15
C TRP A 17 -0.54 5.08 -3.69
N ASN A 18 0.26 6.09 -4.04
CA ASN A 18 1.68 5.95 -4.39
C ASN A 18 2.54 6.29 -3.17
N LEU A 19 2.98 5.26 -2.44
CA LEU A 19 3.72 5.45 -1.18
C LEU A 19 5.10 6.06 -1.40
N GLU A 20 5.79 5.69 -2.48
CA GLU A 20 7.12 6.22 -2.81
C GLU A 20 7.06 7.73 -3.09
N GLU A 21 6.11 8.15 -3.91
CA GLU A 21 5.88 9.57 -4.18
C GLU A 21 5.46 10.33 -2.91
N THR A 22 4.56 9.75 -2.12
CA THR A 22 4.07 10.34 -0.87
C THR A 22 5.22 10.57 0.11
N GLU A 23 6.06 9.56 0.32
CA GLU A 23 7.22 9.65 1.21
C GLU A 23 8.22 10.70 0.71
N ARG A 24 8.51 10.71 -0.58
CA ARG A 24 9.42 11.69 -1.20
C ARG A 24 8.91 13.11 -1.03
N VAL A 25 7.65 13.38 -1.38
CA VAL A 25 7.06 14.72 -1.27
C VAL A 25 7.02 15.21 0.17
N ILE A 26 6.65 14.34 1.13
CA ILE A 26 6.65 14.71 2.55
C ILE A 26 8.07 15.09 3.01
N LYS A 27 9.09 14.31 2.65
CA LYS A 27 10.47 14.63 3.00
C LYS A 27 10.94 15.96 2.40
N GLU A 28 10.69 16.17 1.10
CA GLU A 28 11.01 17.42 0.41
C GLU A 28 10.36 18.65 1.07
N GLU A 29 9.11 18.51 1.53
CA GLU A 29 8.41 19.62 2.18
C GLU A 29 8.85 19.84 3.63
N LEU A 30 9.25 18.79 4.36
CA LEU A 30 9.78 18.89 5.71
C LEU A 30 11.18 19.52 5.77
N ASP A 31 11.98 19.37 4.71
CA ASP A 31 13.33 19.94 4.59
C ASP A 31 13.31 21.46 4.33
N LYS A 32 12.14 22.04 4.07
CA LYS A 32 11.99 23.48 3.86
C LYS A 32 11.82 24.21 5.19
N ASP A 33 12.43 25.38 5.30
CA ASP A 33 12.30 26.28 6.48
C ASP A 33 11.14 27.28 6.32
N GLU A 34 10.05 26.81 5.70
CA GLU A 34 8.83 27.58 5.42
C GLU A 34 7.57 26.72 5.58
N PRO A 35 6.40 27.32 5.82
CA PRO A 35 5.13 26.57 5.87
C PRO A 35 4.83 25.90 4.54
N SER A 36 4.48 24.62 4.59
CA SER A 36 4.10 23.81 3.43
C SER A 36 2.65 23.39 3.46
N LEU A 37 2.04 23.25 2.28
CA LEU A 37 0.71 22.69 2.11
C LEU A 37 0.74 21.51 1.15
N ILE A 38 0.45 20.32 1.68
CA ILE A 38 0.31 19.10 0.89
C ILE A 38 -1.18 18.75 0.76
N ILE A 39 -1.65 18.61 -0.47
CA ILE A 39 -3.01 18.21 -0.80
C ILE A 39 -2.97 16.75 -1.25
N SER A 40 -3.48 15.86 -0.39
CA SER A 40 -3.65 14.45 -0.71
C SER A 40 -4.95 14.26 -1.48
N GLU A 41 -4.85 13.89 -2.75
CA GLU A 41 -6.00 13.71 -3.65
C GLU A 41 -6.03 12.28 -4.17
N GLY A 42 -7.08 11.54 -3.83
CA GLY A 42 -7.28 10.17 -4.26
C GLY A 42 -8.70 9.68 -4.00
N PRO A 43 -9.16 8.65 -4.72
CA PRO A 43 -10.50 8.12 -4.52
C PRO A 43 -10.60 7.38 -3.20
N CYS A 44 -11.77 7.44 -2.60
CA CYS A 44 -12.06 6.68 -1.40
C CYS A 44 -12.07 5.17 -1.69
N VAL A 45 -11.35 4.38 -0.87
CA VAL A 45 -11.28 2.91 -0.99
C VAL A 45 -12.66 2.24 -0.89
N LEU A 46 -13.61 2.88 -0.22
CA LEU A 46 -14.99 2.39 -0.09
C LEU A 46 -15.80 2.56 -1.38
N LEU A 47 -15.35 3.35 -2.32
CA LEU A 47 -15.92 3.43 -3.66
C LEU A 47 -15.55 2.19 -4.48
N ARG A 48 -16.12 1.05 -4.10
CA ARG A 48 -15.84 -0.27 -4.69
C ARG A 48 -15.89 -0.30 -6.23
N ARG A 49 -16.77 0.51 -6.85
CA ARG A 49 -16.87 0.59 -8.31
C ARG A 49 -15.60 1.15 -8.94
N ALA A 50 -14.96 2.11 -8.27
CA ALA A 50 -13.74 2.72 -8.76
C ALA A 50 -12.57 1.73 -8.73
N PHE A 51 -12.32 1.05 -7.59
CA PHE A 51 -11.21 0.11 -7.45
C PHE A 51 -11.42 -1.22 -8.20
N LYS A 52 -12.58 -1.86 -8.10
CA LYS A 52 -12.86 -3.13 -8.79
C LYS A 52 -12.81 -3.05 -10.31
N LYS A 53 -13.00 -1.88 -10.88
CA LYS A 53 -12.90 -1.68 -12.33
C LYS A 53 -11.44 -1.75 -12.82
N TYR A 54 -10.49 -1.38 -11.96
CA TYR A 54 -9.11 -1.17 -12.38
C TYR A 54 -8.13 -2.20 -11.79
N ASN A 55 -8.41 -2.77 -10.62
CA ASN A 55 -7.47 -3.67 -9.95
C ASN A 55 -8.14 -4.96 -9.49
N LYS A 56 -7.43 -6.08 -9.67
CA LYS A 56 -7.81 -7.38 -9.12
C LYS A 56 -7.33 -7.53 -7.68
N PRO A 57 -7.97 -8.38 -6.85
CA PRO A 57 -7.49 -8.71 -5.53
C PRO A 57 -6.05 -9.23 -5.56
N LEU A 58 -5.27 -8.84 -4.57
CA LEU A 58 -3.90 -9.30 -4.41
C LEU A 58 -3.85 -10.67 -3.73
N GLN A 59 -2.74 -11.38 -3.91
CA GLN A 59 -2.49 -12.69 -3.30
C GLN A 59 -1.15 -12.71 -2.60
N VAL A 60 -1.05 -13.52 -1.54
CA VAL A 60 0.21 -13.75 -0.83
C VAL A 60 0.85 -15.02 -1.34
N ASP A 61 2.09 -14.93 -1.76
CA ASP A 61 2.95 -16.08 -2.03
C ASP A 61 3.47 -16.62 -0.71
N SER A 62 2.93 -17.76 -0.30
CA SER A 62 3.31 -18.42 0.96
C SER A 62 4.77 -18.83 1.00
N THR A 63 5.42 -19.07 -0.15
CA THR A 63 6.84 -19.47 -0.19
C THR A 63 7.77 -18.30 0.11
N LYS A 64 7.41 -17.08 -0.30
CA LYS A 64 8.19 -15.86 -0.10
C LYS A 64 7.85 -15.13 1.21
N CYS A 65 6.65 -15.33 1.75
CA CYS A 65 6.22 -14.64 2.95
C CYS A 65 6.99 -15.12 4.18
N ILE A 66 7.72 -14.23 4.84
CA ILE A 66 8.48 -14.54 6.05
C ILE A 66 7.72 -14.31 7.37
N GLY A 67 6.46 -13.84 7.29
CA GLY A 67 5.64 -13.57 8.47
C GLY A 67 6.03 -12.30 9.26
N CYS A 68 6.64 -11.31 8.62
CA CYS A 68 7.11 -10.07 9.26
C CYS A 68 5.99 -9.13 9.74
N LYS A 69 4.74 -9.36 9.34
CA LYS A 69 3.54 -8.59 9.69
C LYS A 69 3.50 -7.15 9.17
N THR A 70 4.46 -6.68 8.38
CA THR A 70 4.46 -5.29 7.86
C THR A 70 3.16 -4.94 7.14
N CYS A 71 2.67 -5.83 6.27
CA CYS A 71 1.40 -5.65 5.56
C CYS A 71 0.17 -5.76 6.49
N VAL A 72 0.23 -6.57 7.55
CA VAL A 72 -0.85 -6.69 8.55
C VAL A 72 -0.99 -5.41 9.36
N ASN A 73 0.14 -4.78 9.72
CA ASN A 73 0.18 -3.54 10.49
C ASN A 73 -0.40 -2.32 9.74
N LEU A 74 -0.67 -2.43 8.44
CA LEU A 74 -1.45 -1.42 7.70
C LEU A 74 -2.90 -1.30 8.19
N GLY A 75 -3.39 -2.27 8.96
CA GLY A 75 -4.77 -2.26 9.46
C GLY A 75 -5.83 -2.53 8.38
N CYS A 76 -5.46 -3.10 7.24
CA CYS A 76 -6.40 -3.43 6.17
C CYS A 76 -7.34 -4.57 6.60
N PRO A 77 -8.68 -4.41 6.53
CA PRO A 77 -9.63 -5.46 6.92
C PRO A 77 -9.55 -6.73 6.06
N ALA A 78 -8.97 -6.63 4.86
CA ALA A 78 -8.77 -7.77 3.98
C ALA A 78 -7.53 -8.61 4.35
N ILE A 79 -6.66 -8.13 5.25
CA ILE A 79 -5.41 -8.81 5.59
C ILE A 79 -5.49 -9.38 6.99
N SER A 80 -5.26 -10.68 7.11
CA SER A 80 -5.15 -11.38 8.38
C SER A 80 -3.78 -12.05 8.53
N TYR A 81 -3.43 -12.42 9.76
CA TYR A 81 -2.23 -13.21 10.05
C TYR A 81 -2.63 -14.60 10.50
N GLN A 82 -2.20 -15.60 9.76
CA GLN A 82 -2.49 -17.00 10.05
C GLN A 82 -1.25 -17.69 10.60
N LEU A 83 -1.41 -18.38 11.73
CA LEU A 83 -0.36 -19.21 12.28
C LEU A 83 -0.15 -20.42 11.38
N VAL A 84 1.10 -20.84 11.23
CA VAL A 84 1.46 -22.00 10.40
C VAL A 84 2.33 -22.98 11.20
N GLU A 85 2.16 -24.27 10.92
CA GLU A 85 2.91 -25.37 11.54
C GLU A 85 3.49 -26.27 10.45
N GLY A 86 4.39 -27.17 10.83
CA GLY A 86 5.01 -28.13 9.92
C GLY A 86 5.86 -27.45 8.83
N GLU A 87 5.74 -27.94 7.61
CA GLU A 87 6.51 -27.43 6.45
C GLU A 87 6.21 -25.95 6.14
N MET A 88 4.99 -25.50 6.35
CA MET A 88 4.62 -24.08 6.13
C MET A 88 5.28 -23.14 7.14
N ALA A 89 5.77 -23.63 8.26
CA ALA A 89 6.53 -22.85 9.24
C ALA A 89 7.98 -22.58 8.80
N MET A 90 8.42 -23.13 7.67
CA MET A 90 9.74 -22.89 7.09
C MET A 90 9.63 -21.95 5.89
N THR A 91 10.54 -20.99 5.79
CA THR A 91 10.71 -20.17 4.60
C THR A 91 11.54 -20.90 3.54
N ALA A 92 11.55 -20.42 2.30
CA ALA A 92 12.42 -20.97 1.25
C ALA A 92 13.91 -20.98 1.65
N ASP A 93 14.32 -20.00 2.48
CA ASP A 93 15.70 -19.88 3.01
C ASP A 93 15.94 -20.73 4.27
N GLY A 94 15.02 -21.62 4.64
CA GLY A 94 15.15 -22.52 5.81
C GLY A 94 14.95 -21.84 7.16
N LYS A 95 14.47 -20.60 7.23
CA LYS A 95 14.18 -19.90 8.50
C LYS A 95 12.79 -20.25 9.01
N LYS A 96 12.64 -20.41 10.31
CA LYS A 96 11.34 -20.63 10.95
C LYS A 96 10.53 -19.34 11.01
N ARG A 97 9.24 -19.43 10.68
CA ARG A 97 8.25 -18.37 10.84
C ARG A 97 7.06 -18.87 11.66
N LYS A 98 6.42 -17.98 12.41
CA LYS A 98 5.25 -18.30 13.24
C LYS A 98 3.93 -18.29 12.46
N GLY A 99 3.90 -17.62 11.34
CA GLY A 99 2.70 -17.48 10.52
C GLY A 99 2.98 -16.69 9.25
N ILE A 100 1.96 -16.58 8.42
CA ILE A 100 1.98 -15.87 7.15
C ILE A 100 0.83 -14.88 7.08
N ALA A 101 0.97 -13.85 6.25
CA ALA A 101 -0.16 -12.99 5.90
C ALA A 101 -1.10 -13.73 4.95
N PHE A 102 -2.39 -13.45 5.09
CA PHE A 102 -3.44 -13.95 4.20
C PHE A 102 -4.28 -12.76 3.73
N ILE A 103 -4.65 -12.73 2.47
CA ILE A 103 -5.50 -11.69 1.87
C ILE A 103 -6.82 -12.32 1.45
N GLU A 104 -7.92 -11.85 2.08
CA GLU A 104 -9.27 -12.25 1.70
C GLU A 104 -9.69 -11.51 0.42
N SER A 105 -9.83 -12.26 -0.67
CA SER A 105 -10.10 -11.73 -2.00
C SER A 105 -11.45 -11.01 -2.12
N SER A 106 -12.44 -11.43 -1.35
CA SER A 106 -13.78 -10.81 -1.34
C SER A 106 -13.77 -9.41 -0.73
N LEU A 107 -12.83 -9.13 0.18
CA LEU A 107 -12.67 -7.86 0.87
C LEU A 107 -11.59 -6.98 0.22
N CYS A 108 -10.68 -7.56 -0.56
CA CYS A 108 -9.55 -6.84 -1.15
C CYS A 108 -10.00 -5.94 -2.31
N PRO A 109 -9.82 -4.61 -2.21
CA PRO A 109 -10.14 -3.68 -3.30
C PRO A 109 -9.04 -3.60 -4.38
N GLY A 110 -7.87 -4.23 -4.17
CA GLY A 110 -6.74 -4.14 -5.10
C GLY A 110 -6.00 -2.79 -5.05
N CYS A 111 -5.93 -2.13 -3.89
CA CYS A 111 -5.29 -0.80 -3.76
C CYS A 111 -3.75 -0.80 -3.78
N HIS A 112 -3.12 -1.97 -3.75
CA HIS A 112 -1.67 -2.19 -3.82
C HIS A 112 -0.82 -1.60 -2.67
N LEU A 113 -1.39 -1.02 -1.61
CA LEU A 113 -0.60 -0.51 -0.48
C LEU A 113 0.23 -1.62 0.18
N CYS A 114 -0.37 -2.78 0.44
CA CYS A 114 0.35 -3.92 1.03
C CYS A 114 1.44 -4.48 0.11
N TYR A 115 1.25 -4.38 -1.21
CA TYR A 115 2.25 -4.74 -2.21
C TYR A 115 3.50 -3.85 -2.09
N GLN A 116 3.31 -2.53 -1.99
CA GLN A 116 4.41 -1.54 -1.91
C GLN A 116 5.24 -1.66 -0.62
N VAL A 117 4.62 -2.03 0.51
CA VAL A 117 5.35 -2.19 1.78
C VAL A 117 6.02 -3.55 1.95
N CYS A 118 5.77 -4.50 1.06
CA CYS A 118 6.31 -5.86 1.15
C CYS A 118 7.74 -5.93 0.62
N LYS A 119 8.73 -5.83 1.50
CA LYS A 119 10.16 -5.92 1.14
C LYS A 119 10.60 -7.29 0.59
N PHE A 120 9.76 -8.32 0.73
CA PHE A 120 10.06 -9.70 0.33
C PHE A 120 9.34 -10.09 -0.97
N GLU A 121 8.65 -9.14 -1.60
CA GLU A 121 7.88 -9.38 -2.83
C GLU A 121 6.94 -10.60 -2.71
N ALA A 122 6.46 -10.85 -1.50
CA ALA A 122 5.57 -11.96 -1.22
C ALA A 122 4.11 -11.67 -1.57
N ILE A 123 3.76 -10.40 -1.82
CA ILE A 123 2.41 -10.03 -2.27
C ILE A 123 2.46 -9.84 -3.77
N LYS A 124 1.60 -10.58 -4.48
CA LYS A 124 1.54 -10.57 -5.93
C LYS A 124 0.32 -9.81 -6.43
N SER A 125 0.53 -8.96 -7.42
CA SER A 125 -0.52 -8.43 -8.28
C SER A 125 -0.82 -9.44 -9.39
N GLN A 126 -2.09 -9.55 -9.77
CA GLN A 126 -2.50 -10.32 -10.95
C GLN A 126 -2.38 -9.49 -12.24
N GLU A 127 -1.89 -8.28 -12.14
CA GLU A 127 -1.76 -7.33 -13.24
C GLU A 127 -0.28 -7.04 -13.52
N GLU A 128 0.08 -6.96 -14.80
CA GLU A 128 1.45 -6.68 -15.22
C GLU A 128 1.92 -5.27 -14.80
N LYS A 129 0.99 -4.31 -14.74
CA LYS A 129 1.24 -2.95 -14.27
C LYS A 129 0.20 -2.57 -13.23
N PRO A 130 0.53 -2.65 -11.93
CA PRO A 130 -0.39 -2.23 -10.90
C PRO A 130 -0.64 -0.72 -11.03
N ILE A 131 -1.91 -0.33 -11.03
CA ILE A 131 -2.31 1.07 -11.04
C ILE A 131 -2.32 1.55 -9.59
N PHE A 132 -1.33 2.35 -9.21
CA PHE A 132 -1.28 3.01 -7.91
C PHE A 132 -2.17 4.24 -7.93
N GLY A 133 -3.44 4.04 -7.60
CA GLY A 133 -4.43 5.12 -7.65
C GLY A 133 -4.97 5.38 -9.06
N PHE A 134 -5.78 6.42 -9.18
CA PHE A 134 -6.39 6.83 -10.43
C PHE A 134 -5.50 7.90 -11.06
N GLU A 135 -5.22 7.76 -12.33
CA GLU A 135 -4.84 8.91 -13.13
C GLU A 135 -6.05 9.86 -13.10
N THR A 136 -5.90 10.99 -12.42
CA THR A 136 -6.85 12.07 -12.52
C THR A 136 -6.82 12.56 -13.95
N ALA A 137 -7.90 12.29 -14.68
CA ALA A 137 -8.10 12.85 -16.00
C ALA A 137 -8.20 14.39 -15.94
#